data_886fe5223fdfe40fc503a91a390f544c
#
_entry.id   886fe5223fdfe40fc503a91a390f544c
#
_cell.length_a   1.000
_cell.length_b   1.000
_cell.length_c   1.000
_cell.angle_alpha   90.00
_cell.angle_beta   90.00
_cell.angle_gamma   90.00
#
_symmetry.space_group_name_H-M   'P 1'
#
loop_
_entity.id
_entity.type
_entity.pdbx_description
1 polymer ?
#
loop_
_entity_poly.entity_id
_entity_poly.type
_entity_poly.pdbx_seq_one_letter_code
_entity_poly.pdbx_strand_id
1 'polypeptide(L)'
;MTVVGIGADGWEGLTDAARAALLDAETVVGGRRQLDLLPPRCAGERVGWPSPLRPAVPGLLAAHAGRRVAVLASGDPMFYGIGRALTEELGAAAVRVLPHPSSVSHACARLGWPQEDVEVVTLVGRPAARLAAALHEGRRLLVLSADAAGPGTVAALLRDRGFGPSRMRVLEQLGGARERTTAEATADTWAEPPGDALNIVAVTCRRAPDAPRLGAVPGLPDTAYEHDGQLTKRHVRAATLGVLAPAPGELLWDVGGGSGSIAVEWMRTHPACRAITVERDPVRAERITRNAERLGVPALRVVTGAAPAALAGLPRPDAVFIGGGLTAPGLLDVCWEALAPGGRLVANTVTLESEALLAAAHRRHGGELVRLAVAHAVPVGGFTGWRQAMPVTQWSAQKPPGPEGRAESPALAASTDPVAPPASPRTPDGPPDRAGAAT
;
A
#
# COMPACT_ATOMS: atom_id res chain seq x y z
N MET A 1 18.99 19.36 13.55
CA MET A 1 19.45 18.72 12.31
C MET A 1 18.70 19.30 11.12
N THR A 2 19.36 19.53 9.96
CA THR A 2 18.70 20.00 8.74
C THR A 2 18.78 18.95 7.66
N VAL A 3 17.64 18.59 7.04
CA VAL A 3 17.59 17.64 5.92
C VAL A 3 17.33 18.45 4.66
N VAL A 4 18.24 18.36 3.70
CA VAL A 4 18.23 19.16 2.45
C VAL A 4 17.97 18.25 1.27
N GLY A 5 16.89 18.54 0.54
CA GLY A 5 16.61 17.92 -0.75
C GLY A 5 17.56 18.47 -1.82
N ILE A 6 18.08 17.57 -2.67
CA ILE A 6 18.93 17.92 -3.80
C ILE A 6 18.57 17.09 -5.03
N GLY A 7 18.40 17.76 -6.17
CA GLY A 7 18.09 17.16 -7.45
C GLY A 7 19.32 16.77 -8.27
N ALA A 8 19.12 16.39 -9.53
CA ALA A 8 20.19 16.16 -10.50
C ALA A 8 20.81 17.48 -10.99
N ASP A 9 20.16 18.62 -10.78
CA ASP A 9 20.63 19.99 -10.97
C ASP A 9 21.69 20.41 -9.92
N GLY A 10 21.85 19.60 -8.86
CA GLY A 10 22.91 19.77 -7.88
C GLY A 10 22.83 21.06 -7.09
N TRP A 11 24.01 21.66 -6.84
CA TRP A 11 24.13 22.92 -6.08
C TRP A 11 23.34 24.06 -6.67
N GLU A 12 23.28 24.16 -8.00
CA GLU A 12 22.65 25.30 -8.70
C GLU A 12 21.11 25.28 -8.54
N GLY A 13 20.51 24.11 -8.38
CA GLY A 13 19.07 23.96 -8.14
C GLY A 13 18.64 24.22 -6.69
N LEU A 14 19.58 24.38 -5.74
CA LEU A 14 19.24 24.60 -4.35
C LEU A 14 18.75 26.03 -4.09
N THR A 15 17.78 26.15 -3.19
CA THR A 15 17.36 27.44 -2.63
C THR A 15 18.47 28.07 -1.77
N ASP A 16 18.43 29.38 -1.57
CA ASP A 16 19.41 30.08 -0.71
C ASP A 16 19.39 29.53 0.74
N ALA A 17 18.22 29.18 1.25
CA ALA A 17 18.10 28.56 2.57
C ALA A 17 18.79 27.18 2.65
N ALA A 18 18.69 26.38 1.59
CA ALA A 18 19.35 25.08 1.49
C ALA A 18 20.88 25.23 1.37
N ARG A 19 21.33 26.18 0.52
CA ARG A 19 22.76 26.52 0.38
C ARG A 19 23.35 27.00 1.71
N ALA A 20 22.66 27.92 2.39
CA ALA A 20 23.11 28.42 3.69
C ALA A 20 23.23 27.31 4.73
N ALA A 21 22.25 26.41 4.81
CA ALA A 21 22.31 25.29 5.73
C ALA A 21 23.48 24.32 5.47
N LEU A 22 23.83 24.10 4.18
CA LEU A 22 24.97 23.25 3.80
C LEU A 22 26.31 23.93 4.03
N LEU A 23 26.39 25.24 3.88
CA LEU A 23 27.61 26.02 4.16
C LEU A 23 27.89 26.14 5.67
N ASP A 24 26.84 26.19 6.51
CA ASP A 24 26.95 26.27 7.97
C ASP A 24 27.19 24.90 8.62
N ALA A 25 26.97 23.79 7.89
CA ALA A 25 27.11 22.45 8.44
C ALA A 25 28.57 22.07 8.73
N GLU A 26 28.82 21.52 9.93
CA GLU A 26 30.11 20.92 10.31
C GLU A 26 30.25 19.49 9.77
N THR A 27 29.11 18.83 9.56
CA THR A 27 29.05 17.49 8.96
C THR A 27 27.91 17.45 7.94
N VAL A 28 28.22 16.94 6.73
CA VAL A 28 27.24 16.70 5.68
C VAL A 28 27.15 15.21 5.39
N VAL A 29 26.02 14.61 5.70
CA VAL A 29 25.73 13.19 5.49
C VAL A 29 24.93 13.01 4.22
N GLY A 30 25.28 12.04 3.36
CA GLY A 30 24.53 11.81 2.12
C GLY A 30 25.00 10.58 1.36
N GLY A 31 24.28 10.22 0.31
CA GLY A 31 24.77 9.26 -0.68
C GLY A 31 25.95 9.85 -1.47
N ARG A 32 26.87 8.99 -1.95
CA ARG A 32 28.06 9.44 -2.68
C ARG A 32 27.73 10.41 -3.81
N ARG A 33 26.75 10.08 -4.65
CA ARG A 33 26.30 10.96 -5.74
C ARG A 33 25.90 12.35 -5.26
N GLN A 34 25.19 12.44 -4.14
CA GLN A 34 24.71 13.71 -3.60
C GLN A 34 25.87 14.54 -3.02
N LEU A 35 26.81 13.89 -2.33
CA LEU A 35 28.00 14.51 -1.80
C LEU A 35 28.93 15.07 -2.91
N ASP A 36 29.01 14.34 -4.03
CA ASP A 36 29.81 14.75 -5.20
C ASP A 36 29.22 15.98 -5.93
N LEU A 37 27.93 16.29 -5.74
CA LEU A 37 27.26 17.48 -6.28
C LEU A 37 27.60 18.76 -5.50
N LEU A 38 28.22 18.65 -4.32
CA LEU A 38 28.55 19.82 -3.49
C LEU A 38 29.86 20.47 -3.92
N PRO A 39 29.92 21.82 -4.03
CA PRO A 39 31.16 22.53 -4.34
C PRO A 39 32.16 22.45 -3.18
N PRO A 40 33.47 22.72 -3.47
CA PRO A 40 34.50 22.71 -2.41
C PRO A 40 34.27 23.69 -1.26
N ARG A 41 33.52 24.78 -1.51
CA ARG A 41 33.16 25.76 -0.46
C ARG A 41 32.25 25.21 0.64
N CYS A 42 31.58 24.06 0.44
CA CYS A 42 30.95 23.29 1.51
C CYS A 42 32.04 22.53 2.27
N ALA A 43 32.63 23.19 3.29
CA ALA A 43 33.80 22.71 4.01
C ALA A 43 33.48 21.64 5.08
N GLY A 44 32.22 21.37 5.36
CA GLY A 44 31.80 20.35 6.32
C GLY A 44 32.33 18.95 5.97
N GLU A 45 32.62 18.15 6.99
CA GLU A 45 33.03 16.75 6.83
C GLU A 45 31.97 15.97 6.04
N ARG A 46 32.38 15.34 4.96
CA ARG A 46 31.46 14.55 4.11
C ARG A 46 31.41 13.10 4.56
N VAL A 47 30.23 12.66 5.01
CA VAL A 47 30.01 11.32 5.55
C VAL A 47 29.03 10.58 4.63
N GLY A 48 29.47 9.46 4.06
CA GLY A 48 28.64 8.58 3.24
C GLY A 48 27.69 7.74 4.12
N TRP A 49 26.51 7.46 3.59
CA TRP A 49 25.60 6.52 4.24
C TRP A 49 26.21 5.12 4.34
N PRO A 50 26.19 4.49 5.52
CA PRO A 50 26.54 3.09 5.67
C PRO A 50 25.46 2.18 5.09
N SER A 51 25.82 0.93 4.79
CA SER A 51 24.87 -0.10 4.33
C SER A 51 24.86 -1.25 5.34
N PRO A 52 23.67 -1.69 5.78
CA PRO A 52 22.33 -1.20 5.46
C PRO A 52 22.01 0.13 6.15
N LEU A 53 21.28 1.02 5.46
CA LEU A 53 21.04 2.40 5.91
C LEU A 53 20.25 2.50 7.23
N ARG A 54 19.03 1.92 7.28
CA ARG A 54 18.12 2.11 8.43
C ARG A 54 18.71 1.69 9.79
N PRO A 55 19.32 0.51 9.94
CA PRO A 55 19.93 0.10 11.21
C PRO A 55 21.10 0.99 11.66
N ALA A 56 21.75 1.69 10.73
CA ALA A 56 22.92 2.51 11.01
C ALA A 56 22.58 3.96 11.41
N VAL A 57 21.33 4.41 11.19
CA VAL A 57 20.91 5.79 11.49
C VAL A 57 21.15 6.16 12.97
N PRO A 58 20.72 5.38 13.99
CA PRO A 58 20.94 5.75 15.39
C PRO A 58 22.42 5.93 15.74
N GLY A 59 23.29 5.02 15.29
CA GLY A 59 24.73 5.07 15.55
C GLY A 59 25.39 6.28 14.88
N LEU A 60 25.00 6.60 13.66
CA LEU A 60 25.50 7.77 12.93
C LEU A 60 25.08 9.07 13.63
N LEU A 61 23.83 9.16 14.08
CA LEU A 61 23.32 10.31 14.81
C LEU A 61 24.09 10.52 16.13
N ALA A 62 24.35 9.43 16.87
CA ALA A 62 25.12 9.47 18.12
C ALA A 62 26.57 9.93 17.88
N ALA A 63 27.22 9.47 16.81
CA ALA A 63 28.57 9.85 16.44
C ALA A 63 28.76 11.34 16.13
N HIS A 64 27.69 12.03 15.71
CA HIS A 64 27.71 13.45 15.37
C HIS A 64 26.85 14.31 16.31
N ALA A 65 26.54 13.80 17.52
CA ALA A 65 25.78 14.54 18.52
C ALA A 65 26.52 15.86 18.90
N GLY A 66 25.76 16.93 19.04
CA GLY A 66 26.27 18.28 19.34
C GLY A 66 26.86 19.05 18.16
N ARG A 67 27.00 18.45 16.98
CA ARG A 67 27.48 19.12 15.76
C ARG A 67 26.28 19.65 14.92
N ARG A 68 26.54 20.68 14.10
CA ARG A 68 25.60 21.13 13.08
C ARG A 68 25.64 20.17 11.91
N VAL A 69 24.65 19.24 11.87
CA VAL A 69 24.55 18.20 10.84
C VAL A 69 23.54 18.59 9.78
N ALA A 70 23.98 18.58 8.51
CA ALA A 70 23.10 18.59 7.35
C ALA A 70 23.02 17.20 6.71
N VAL A 71 21.84 16.78 6.29
CA VAL A 71 21.62 15.49 5.63
C VAL A 71 21.08 15.74 4.21
N LEU A 72 21.75 15.18 3.20
CA LEU A 72 21.30 15.23 1.83
C LEU A 72 20.32 14.11 1.52
N ALA A 73 19.22 14.44 0.82
CA ALA A 73 18.24 13.51 0.32
C ALA A 73 17.95 13.79 -1.16
N SER A 74 17.63 12.77 -1.95
CA SER A 74 17.24 12.96 -3.35
C SER A 74 15.85 13.61 -3.46
N GLY A 75 15.73 14.72 -4.16
CA GLY A 75 14.47 15.43 -4.36
C GLY A 75 13.82 15.85 -3.03
N ASP A 76 12.58 15.43 -2.80
CA ASP A 76 11.88 15.70 -1.55
C ASP A 76 12.27 14.68 -0.46
N PRO A 77 12.88 15.12 0.67
CA PRO A 77 13.27 14.23 1.76
C PRO A 77 12.13 13.44 2.40
N MET A 78 10.90 13.94 2.34
CA MET A 78 9.72 13.29 2.94
C MET A 78 9.03 12.33 1.98
N PHE A 79 9.34 12.39 0.68
CA PHE A 79 8.73 11.55 -0.33
C PHE A 79 9.61 10.33 -0.64
N TYR A 80 9.35 9.19 0.02
CA TYR A 80 10.17 7.97 0.00
C TYR A 80 11.63 8.16 0.40
N GLY A 81 11.96 9.31 0.99
CA GLY A 81 13.30 9.73 1.36
C GLY A 81 13.66 9.41 2.81
N ILE A 82 14.91 9.78 3.18
CA ILE A 82 15.47 9.57 4.52
C ILE A 82 14.78 10.43 5.60
N GLY A 83 14.11 11.52 5.20
CA GLY A 83 13.46 12.44 6.13
C GLY A 83 12.49 11.74 7.07
N ARG A 84 11.72 10.77 6.56
CA ARG A 84 10.82 9.95 7.39
C ARG A 84 11.57 9.20 8.49
N ALA A 85 12.66 8.52 8.17
CA ALA A 85 13.42 7.75 9.17
C ALA A 85 14.04 8.65 10.22
N LEU A 86 14.51 9.84 9.85
CA LEU A 86 15.09 10.82 10.77
C LEU A 86 14.02 11.45 11.68
N THR A 87 12.82 11.73 11.17
CA THR A 87 11.73 12.24 11.99
C THR A 87 11.14 11.18 12.92
N GLU A 88 11.11 9.92 12.52
CA GLU A 88 10.72 8.79 13.37
C GLU A 88 11.72 8.61 14.55
N GLU A 89 13.02 8.79 14.30
CA GLU A 89 14.08 8.60 15.31
C GLU A 89 14.25 9.79 16.26
N LEU A 90 14.22 11.02 15.72
CA LEU A 90 14.56 12.24 16.47
C LEU A 90 13.33 13.03 16.94
N GLY A 91 12.15 12.74 16.39
CA GLY A 91 10.97 13.57 16.53
C GLY A 91 10.96 14.74 15.53
N ALA A 92 9.76 15.11 15.08
CA ALA A 92 9.56 16.14 14.04
C ALA A 92 10.13 17.52 14.47
N ALA A 93 10.10 17.88 15.74
CA ALA A 93 10.59 19.16 16.25
C ALA A 93 12.12 19.30 16.16
N ALA A 94 12.86 18.19 16.13
CA ALA A 94 14.33 18.17 16.05
C ALA A 94 14.86 18.19 14.60
N VAL A 95 13.99 18.07 13.60
CA VAL A 95 14.37 17.94 12.19
C VAL A 95 13.76 19.07 11.36
N ARG A 96 14.63 19.94 10.81
CA ARG A 96 14.23 20.94 9.82
C ARG A 96 14.39 20.36 8.41
N VAL A 97 13.31 20.29 7.65
CA VAL A 97 13.32 19.77 6.27
C VAL A 97 13.26 20.93 5.26
N LEU A 98 14.19 20.95 4.32
CA LEU A 98 14.22 21.88 3.18
C LEU A 98 14.00 21.04 1.91
N PRO A 99 12.78 20.96 1.38
CA PRO A 99 12.46 20.12 0.24
C PRO A 99 13.02 20.70 -1.07
N HIS A 100 13.25 19.81 -2.04
CA HIS A 100 13.50 20.11 -3.43
C HIS A 100 12.41 19.42 -4.26
N PRO A 101 12.05 19.89 -5.48
CA PRO A 101 11.12 19.18 -6.33
C PRO A 101 11.50 17.69 -6.48
N SER A 102 10.53 16.81 -6.28
CA SER A 102 10.77 15.36 -6.41
C SER A 102 10.94 15.00 -7.90
N SER A 103 11.60 13.87 -8.16
CA SER A 103 11.64 13.30 -9.51
C SER A 103 10.24 13.02 -10.07
N VAL A 104 9.25 12.76 -9.21
CA VAL A 104 7.83 12.62 -9.59
C VAL A 104 7.27 13.95 -10.07
N SER A 105 7.54 15.06 -9.38
CA SER A 105 7.09 16.40 -9.80
C SER A 105 7.66 16.76 -11.18
N HIS A 106 8.95 16.49 -11.39
CA HIS A 106 9.58 16.69 -12.70
C HIS A 106 8.98 15.80 -13.78
N ALA A 107 8.79 14.51 -13.50
CA ALA A 107 8.19 13.56 -14.45
C ALA A 107 6.77 13.99 -14.86
N CYS A 108 5.94 14.35 -13.89
CA CYS A 108 4.59 14.84 -14.14
C CYS A 108 4.59 16.08 -15.05
N ALA A 109 5.49 17.04 -14.77
CA ALA A 109 5.63 18.23 -15.60
C ALA A 109 6.06 17.91 -17.04
N ARG A 110 6.99 16.95 -17.26
CA ARG A 110 7.44 16.53 -18.60
C ARG A 110 6.39 15.74 -19.37
N LEU A 111 5.56 14.97 -18.66
CA LEU A 111 4.51 14.14 -19.25
C LEU A 111 3.17 14.85 -19.42
N GLY A 112 3.00 16.03 -18.79
CA GLY A 112 1.70 16.70 -18.71
C GLY A 112 0.68 15.90 -17.90
N TRP A 113 1.13 15.17 -16.87
CA TRP A 113 0.26 14.40 -15.98
C TRP A 113 0.03 15.13 -14.67
N PRO A 114 -1.21 15.43 -14.27
CA PRO A 114 -1.49 15.89 -12.90
C PRO A 114 -0.98 14.88 -11.88
N GLN A 115 -0.37 15.35 -10.78
CA GLN A 115 0.21 14.43 -9.78
C GLN A 115 -0.86 13.59 -9.07
N GLU A 116 -2.04 14.16 -8.88
CA GLU A 116 -3.22 13.50 -8.28
C GLU A 116 -3.79 12.35 -9.12
N ASP A 117 -3.50 12.32 -10.42
CA ASP A 117 -3.94 11.27 -11.36
C ASP A 117 -2.92 10.13 -11.49
N VAL A 118 -1.82 10.20 -10.76
CA VAL A 118 -0.70 9.25 -10.89
C VAL A 118 -0.49 8.45 -9.64
N GLU A 119 -0.36 7.14 -9.76
CA GLU A 119 0.10 6.29 -8.66
C GLU A 119 1.63 6.13 -8.74
N VAL A 120 2.30 6.35 -7.60
CA VAL A 120 3.75 6.20 -7.49
C VAL A 120 4.11 4.89 -6.82
N VAL A 121 4.89 4.07 -7.52
CA VAL A 121 5.41 2.81 -6.99
C VAL A 121 6.93 2.88 -6.91
N THR A 122 7.49 2.73 -5.72
CA THR A 122 8.95 2.69 -5.58
C THR A 122 9.46 1.25 -5.51
N LEU A 123 10.47 0.96 -6.31
CA LEU A 123 11.24 -0.28 -6.30
C LEU A 123 12.58 -0.12 -5.58
N VAL A 124 12.94 1.12 -5.17
CA VAL A 124 14.18 1.39 -4.43
C VAL A 124 14.14 0.66 -3.08
N GLY A 125 15.01 -0.34 -2.92
CA GLY A 125 15.06 -1.20 -1.72
C GLY A 125 13.81 -2.05 -1.48
N ARG A 126 13.01 -2.32 -2.52
CA ARG A 126 11.75 -3.07 -2.44
C ARG A 126 11.60 -4.04 -3.60
N PRO A 127 10.92 -5.20 -3.38
CA PRO A 127 10.67 -6.16 -4.45
C PRO A 127 9.83 -5.58 -5.59
N ALA A 128 10.23 -5.84 -6.84
CA ALA A 128 9.51 -5.39 -8.03
C ALA A 128 8.07 -5.94 -8.11
N ALA A 129 7.83 -7.11 -7.53
CA ALA A 129 6.51 -7.73 -7.44
C ALA A 129 5.41 -6.80 -6.89
N ARG A 130 5.77 -5.80 -6.07
CA ARG A 130 4.83 -4.78 -5.55
C ARG A 130 4.07 -4.03 -6.65
N LEU A 131 4.68 -3.88 -7.82
CA LEU A 131 4.03 -3.24 -8.97
C LEU A 131 2.73 -3.93 -9.38
N ALA A 132 2.64 -5.27 -9.20
CA ALA A 132 1.48 -6.05 -9.62
C ALA A 132 0.16 -5.62 -8.94
N ALA A 133 0.20 -5.10 -7.72
CA ALA A 133 -0.98 -4.60 -7.03
C ALA A 133 -1.53 -3.28 -7.62
N ALA A 134 -0.67 -2.50 -8.29
CA ALA A 134 -1.04 -1.21 -8.88
C ALA A 134 -1.51 -1.33 -10.34
N LEU A 135 -1.44 -2.52 -10.95
CA LEU A 135 -1.77 -2.72 -12.36
C LEU A 135 -3.28 -2.75 -12.58
N HIS A 136 -3.83 -1.64 -13.09
CA HIS A 136 -5.23 -1.52 -13.48
C HIS A 136 -5.33 -0.85 -14.85
N GLU A 137 -6.34 -1.25 -15.64
CA GLU A 137 -6.58 -0.66 -16.97
C GLU A 137 -6.69 0.85 -16.90
N GLY A 138 -5.97 1.55 -17.76
CA GLY A 138 -5.97 3.01 -17.88
C GLY A 138 -5.19 3.77 -16.81
N ARG A 139 -4.67 3.10 -15.76
CA ARG A 139 -3.93 3.77 -14.69
C ARG A 139 -2.59 4.30 -15.18
N ARG A 140 -2.23 5.50 -14.73
CA ARG A 140 -0.90 6.09 -14.91
C ARG A 140 -0.02 5.79 -13.71
N LEU A 141 1.14 5.20 -13.94
CA LEU A 141 2.10 4.88 -12.88
C LEU A 141 3.41 5.60 -13.14
N LEU A 142 4.04 6.08 -12.07
CA LEU A 142 5.44 6.47 -12.05
C LEU A 142 6.20 5.50 -11.15
N VAL A 143 7.08 4.72 -11.76
CA VAL A 143 7.87 3.71 -11.05
C VAL A 143 9.27 4.26 -10.80
N LEU A 144 9.61 4.47 -9.51
CA LEU A 144 10.95 4.85 -9.09
C LEU A 144 11.83 3.61 -9.16
N SER A 145 12.73 3.55 -10.15
CA SER A 145 13.64 2.43 -10.37
C SER A 145 14.71 2.33 -9.29
N ALA A 146 15.15 1.11 -9.03
CA ALA A 146 16.27 0.85 -8.14
C ALA A 146 17.64 1.14 -8.81
N ASP A 147 17.73 0.90 -10.12
CA ASP A 147 18.96 0.95 -10.91
C ASP A 147 18.67 1.09 -12.43
N ALA A 148 19.73 1.00 -13.23
CA ALA A 148 19.65 1.08 -14.69
C ALA A 148 18.88 -0.09 -15.35
N ALA A 149 18.77 -1.26 -14.69
CA ALA A 149 18.03 -2.42 -15.19
C ALA A 149 16.52 -2.33 -14.87
N GLY A 150 16.12 -1.38 -14.01
CA GLY A 150 14.75 -1.19 -13.58
C GLY A 150 13.71 -1.14 -14.71
N PRO A 151 13.93 -0.38 -15.81
CA PRO A 151 12.97 -0.35 -16.93
C PRO A 151 12.71 -1.73 -17.56
N GLY A 152 13.75 -2.53 -17.77
CA GLY A 152 13.62 -3.90 -18.27
C GLY A 152 12.85 -4.81 -17.29
N THR A 153 13.11 -4.66 -16.00
CA THR A 153 12.39 -5.38 -14.95
C THR A 153 10.90 -5.02 -14.92
N VAL A 154 10.57 -3.75 -15.08
CA VAL A 154 9.17 -3.28 -15.17
C VAL A 154 8.50 -3.86 -16.41
N ALA A 155 9.14 -3.80 -17.58
CA ALA A 155 8.60 -4.36 -18.82
C ALA A 155 8.34 -5.87 -18.70
N ALA A 156 9.28 -6.63 -18.14
CA ALA A 156 9.12 -8.07 -17.91
C ALA A 156 7.93 -8.37 -17.00
N LEU A 157 7.81 -7.64 -15.89
CA LEU A 157 6.69 -7.81 -14.95
C LEU A 157 5.35 -7.46 -15.59
N LEU A 158 5.27 -6.39 -16.38
CA LEU A 158 4.05 -6.03 -17.11
C LEU A 158 3.61 -7.17 -18.05
N ARG A 159 4.54 -7.75 -18.82
CA ARG A 159 4.24 -8.92 -19.68
C ARG A 159 3.73 -10.10 -18.87
N ASP A 160 4.44 -10.47 -17.81
CA ASP A 160 4.08 -11.60 -16.94
C ASP A 160 2.69 -11.45 -16.30
N ARG A 161 2.23 -10.23 -16.10
CA ARG A 161 0.92 -9.93 -15.49
C ARG A 161 -0.17 -9.65 -16.52
N GLY A 162 0.10 -9.86 -17.81
CA GLY A 162 -0.86 -9.61 -18.88
C GLY A 162 -1.09 -8.12 -19.18
N PHE A 163 -0.10 -7.28 -18.88
CA PHE A 163 -0.09 -5.86 -19.19
C PHE A 163 0.95 -5.49 -20.25
N GLY A 164 1.34 -6.44 -21.08
CA GLY A 164 2.28 -6.24 -22.18
C GLY A 164 1.96 -5.07 -23.12
N PRO A 165 0.67 -4.79 -23.48
CA PRO A 165 0.30 -3.63 -24.26
C PRO A 165 0.47 -2.27 -23.58
N SER A 166 0.85 -2.21 -22.29
CA SER A 166 1.10 -0.97 -21.57
C SER A 166 2.19 -0.13 -22.23
N ARG A 167 1.96 1.18 -22.35
CA ARG A 167 2.93 2.11 -22.91
C ARG A 167 3.91 2.55 -21.83
N MET A 168 5.19 2.58 -22.17
CA MET A 168 6.28 2.91 -21.27
C MET A 168 7.15 4.03 -21.86
N ARG A 169 7.63 4.94 -20.98
CA ARG A 169 8.74 5.88 -21.23
C ARG A 169 9.66 5.88 -20.03
N VAL A 170 10.96 6.06 -20.27
CA VAL A 170 11.93 6.24 -19.20
C VAL A 170 12.41 7.69 -19.21
N LEU A 171 12.39 8.30 -18.04
CA LEU A 171 12.86 9.66 -17.81
C LEU A 171 14.09 9.58 -16.89
N GLU A 172 15.21 10.09 -17.37
CA GLU A 172 16.49 9.98 -16.70
C GLU A 172 17.03 11.34 -16.31
N GLN A 173 17.76 11.43 -15.19
CA GLN A 173 18.47 12.62 -14.70
C GLN A 173 17.59 13.87 -14.66
N LEU A 174 16.31 13.71 -14.31
CA LEU A 174 15.30 14.77 -14.33
C LEU A 174 15.73 16.02 -13.54
N GLY A 175 15.58 17.18 -14.18
CA GLY A 175 16.03 18.48 -13.67
C GLY A 175 17.51 18.76 -13.89
N GLY A 176 18.33 17.79 -14.27
CA GLY A 176 19.77 17.96 -14.45
C GLY A 176 20.18 18.22 -15.90
N ALA A 177 21.45 18.62 -16.10
CA ALA A 177 22.01 18.89 -17.43
C ALA A 177 22.02 17.64 -18.36
N ARG A 178 21.92 16.45 -17.80
CA ARG A 178 21.86 15.18 -18.56
C ARG A 178 20.44 14.60 -18.63
N GLU A 179 19.44 15.45 -18.46
CA GLU A 179 18.03 15.03 -18.55
C GLU A 179 17.75 14.42 -19.93
N ARG A 180 17.16 13.20 -19.93
CA ARG A 180 16.79 12.50 -21.14
C ARG A 180 15.45 11.77 -20.95
N THR A 181 14.66 11.71 -22.02
CA THR A 181 13.44 10.90 -22.09
C THR A 181 13.52 9.98 -23.29
N THR A 182 13.23 8.69 -23.10
CA THR A 182 13.18 7.72 -24.22
C THR A 182 11.95 7.95 -25.10
N ALA A 183 11.99 7.35 -26.30
CA ALA A 183 10.79 7.18 -27.11
C ALA A 183 9.75 6.32 -26.34
N GLU A 184 8.49 6.46 -26.70
CA GLU A 184 7.43 5.61 -26.16
C GLU A 184 7.48 4.22 -26.83
N ALA A 185 7.45 3.17 -26.02
CA ALA A 185 7.34 1.78 -26.49
C ALA A 185 6.30 1.03 -25.64
N THR A 186 5.83 -0.10 -26.11
CA THR A 186 5.02 -0.99 -25.26
C THR A 186 5.91 -1.90 -24.43
N ALA A 187 5.40 -2.43 -23.33
CA ALA A 187 6.17 -3.41 -22.56
C ALA A 187 6.49 -4.68 -23.38
N ASP A 188 5.60 -5.05 -24.33
CA ASP A 188 5.84 -6.17 -25.24
C ASP A 188 7.03 -5.94 -26.19
N THR A 189 7.19 -4.70 -26.65
CA THR A 189 8.23 -4.33 -27.61
C THR A 189 9.44 -3.66 -26.96
N TRP A 190 9.47 -3.59 -25.61
CA TRP A 190 10.55 -2.95 -24.88
C TRP A 190 11.90 -3.66 -25.14
N ALA A 191 12.82 -2.96 -25.80
CA ALA A 191 14.14 -3.46 -26.17
C ALA A 191 15.26 -2.45 -25.85
N GLU A 192 14.95 -1.35 -25.15
CA GLU A 192 15.95 -0.37 -24.76
C GLU A 192 16.99 -0.99 -23.81
N PRO A 193 18.29 -0.76 -24.07
CA PRO A 193 19.34 -1.19 -23.16
C PRO A 193 19.26 -0.45 -21.82
N PRO A 194 19.91 -0.97 -20.76
CA PRO A 194 20.03 -0.25 -19.51
C PRO A 194 20.65 1.15 -19.73
N GLY A 195 19.94 2.18 -19.24
CA GLY A 195 20.34 3.57 -19.34
C GLY A 195 20.99 4.11 -18.06
N ASP A 196 20.60 5.30 -17.63
CA ASP A 196 21.08 5.89 -16.37
C ASP A 196 20.39 5.25 -15.17
N ALA A 197 21.15 5.02 -14.09
CA ALA A 197 20.60 4.45 -12.85
C ALA A 197 19.60 5.39 -12.14
N LEU A 198 19.72 6.71 -12.37
CA LEU A 198 18.77 7.70 -11.84
C LEU A 198 17.64 7.88 -12.84
N ASN A 199 16.65 7.02 -12.77
CA ASN A 199 15.53 7.01 -13.70
C ASN A 199 14.18 6.79 -13.04
N ILE A 200 13.12 7.21 -13.75
CA ILE A 200 11.71 6.92 -13.50
C ILE A 200 11.14 6.24 -14.75
N VAL A 201 10.36 5.19 -14.56
CA VAL A 201 9.55 4.58 -15.61
C VAL A 201 8.12 5.10 -15.52
N ALA A 202 7.68 5.81 -16.54
CA ALA A 202 6.30 6.21 -16.71
C ALA A 202 5.55 5.10 -17.46
N VAL A 203 4.42 4.65 -16.90
CA VAL A 203 3.59 3.58 -17.48
C VAL A 203 2.16 4.05 -17.61
N THR A 204 1.57 3.90 -18.80
CA THR A 204 0.12 3.93 -18.97
C THR A 204 -0.35 2.50 -19.13
N CYS A 205 -1.02 1.99 -18.10
CA CYS A 205 -1.41 0.58 -18.01
C CYS A 205 -2.45 0.23 -19.07
N ARG A 206 -2.18 -0.85 -19.83
CA ARG A 206 -3.10 -1.50 -20.73
C ARG A 206 -3.04 -3.00 -20.58
N ARG A 207 -4.17 -3.59 -20.22
CA ARG A 207 -4.32 -5.03 -20.05
C ARG A 207 -4.51 -5.71 -21.40
N ALA A 208 -3.88 -6.85 -21.61
CA ALA A 208 -4.15 -7.71 -22.77
C ALA A 208 -5.63 -8.22 -22.71
N PRO A 209 -6.30 -8.40 -23.86
CA PRO A 209 -7.72 -8.79 -23.88
C PRO A 209 -8.05 -10.07 -23.14
N ASP A 210 -7.16 -11.04 -23.16
CA ASP A 210 -7.26 -12.37 -22.54
C ASP A 210 -6.78 -12.43 -21.09
N ALA A 211 -6.07 -11.40 -20.62
CA ALA A 211 -5.57 -11.37 -19.25
C ALA A 211 -6.70 -11.16 -18.23
N PRO A 212 -6.63 -11.79 -17.04
CA PRO A 212 -7.67 -11.67 -16.03
C PRO A 212 -7.78 -10.24 -15.51
N ARG A 213 -9.03 -9.79 -15.25
CA ARG A 213 -9.26 -8.52 -14.57
C ARG A 213 -9.12 -8.72 -13.07
N LEU A 214 -8.05 -8.16 -12.49
CA LEU A 214 -7.79 -8.17 -11.05
C LEU A 214 -8.16 -6.80 -10.48
N GLY A 215 -9.34 -6.71 -9.86
CA GLY A 215 -9.85 -5.46 -9.28
C GLY A 215 -9.13 -5.06 -7.99
N ALA A 216 -9.38 -3.82 -7.54
CA ALA A 216 -8.93 -3.32 -6.24
C ALA A 216 -9.87 -3.78 -5.09
N VAL A 217 -11.12 -4.09 -5.42
CA VAL A 217 -12.12 -4.56 -4.44
C VAL A 217 -11.91 -6.04 -4.14
N PRO A 218 -12.14 -6.53 -2.90
CA PRO A 218 -12.09 -7.94 -2.56
C PRO A 218 -12.98 -8.82 -3.45
N GLY A 219 -12.53 -10.05 -3.70
CA GLY A 219 -13.20 -11.03 -4.55
C GLY A 219 -12.52 -11.24 -5.89
N LEU A 220 -11.20 -11.35 -5.92
CA LEU A 220 -10.44 -11.77 -7.10
C LEU A 220 -10.92 -13.14 -7.60
N PRO A 221 -10.84 -13.43 -8.92
CA PRO A 221 -11.14 -14.76 -9.44
C PRO A 221 -10.34 -15.85 -8.73
N ASP A 222 -10.94 -17.00 -8.47
CA ASP A 222 -10.21 -18.12 -7.84
C ASP A 222 -9.02 -18.58 -8.70
N THR A 223 -9.11 -18.44 -10.03
CA THR A 223 -8.02 -18.69 -10.98
C THR A 223 -6.83 -17.74 -10.85
N ALA A 224 -6.96 -16.65 -10.09
CA ALA A 224 -5.82 -15.78 -9.77
C ALA A 224 -4.86 -16.42 -8.75
N TYR A 225 -5.24 -17.51 -8.12
CA TYR A 225 -4.45 -18.19 -7.09
C TYR A 225 -3.98 -19.56 -7.55
N GLU A 226 -2.76 -19.92 -7.17
CA GLU A 226 -2.36 -21.32 -7.12
C GLU A 226 -3.01 -21.97 -5.89
N HIS A 227 -3.71 -23.09 -6.04
CA HIS A 227 -4.35 -23.81 -4.94
C HIS A 227 -4.56 -25.30 -5.25
N ASP A 228 -4.67 -26.12 -4.21
CA ASP A 228 -4.98 -27.56 -4.26
C ASP A 228 -6.46 -27.86 -3.94
N GLY A 229 -7.31 -26.85 -4.06
CA GLY A 229 -8.70 -26.93 -3.63
C GLY A 229 -8.95 -26.19 -2.31
N GLN A 230 -7.94 -26.03 -1.45
CA GLN A 230 -8.04 -25.28 -0.20
C GLN A 230 -7.91 -23.77 -0.48
N LEU A 231 -9.03 -23.17 -0.74
CA LEU A 231 -9.20 -21.76 -1.08
C LEU A 231 -10.56 -21.30 -0.59
N THR A 232 -10.62 -20.21 0.16
CA THR A 232 -11.88 -19.52 0.43
C THR A 232 -12.43 -18.99 -0.90
N LYS A 233 -13.56 -19.53 -1.35
CA LYS A 233 -14.12 -19.26 -2.66
C LYS A 233 -14.52 -17.79 -2.82
N ARG A 234 -14.43 -17.27 -4.05
CA ARG A 234 -14.55 -15.84 -4.39
C ARG A 234 -15.68 -15.11 -3.65
N HIS A 235 -16.91 -15.64 -3.70
CA HIS A 235 -18.08 -14.98 -3.10
C HIS A 235 -18.01 -14.96 -1.57
N VAL A 236 -17.59 -16.06 -0.96
CA VAL A 236 -17.37 -16.15 0.49
C VAL A 236 -16.21 -15.27 0.91
N ARG A 237 -15.12 -15.24 0.14
CA ARG A 237 -13.95 -14.39 0.41
C ARG A 237 -14.30 -12.90 0.38
N ALA A 238 -15.08 -12.47 -0.60
CA ALA A 238 -15.56 -11.09 -0.68
C ALA A 238 -16.41 -10.70 0.54
N ALA A 239 -17.36 -11.56 0.94
CA ALA A 239 -18.16 -11.37 2.14
C ALA A 239 -17.29 -11.32 3.41
N THR A 240 -16.35 -12.27 3.54
CA THR A 240 -15.41 -12.34 4.68
C THR A 240 -14.57 -11.06 4.82
N LEU A 241 -14.00 -10.56 3.71
CA LEU A 241 -13.21 -9.35 3.72
C LEU A 241 -14.05 -8.10 3.96
N GLY A 242 -15.31 -8.09 3.51
CA GLY A 242 -16.28 -7.04 3.85
C GLY A 242 -16.51 -6.94 5.36
N VAL A 243 -16.65 -8.09 6.05
CA VAL A 243 -16.81 -8.14 7.52
C VAL A 243 -15.50 -7.84 8.25
N LEU A 244 -14.35 -8.31 7.72
CA LEU A 244 -13.03 -7.96 8.24
C LEU A 244 -12.71 -6.47 8.11
N ALA A 245 -13.30 -5.76 7.15
CA ALA A 245 -13.21 -4.31 6.95
C ALA A 245 -11.77 -3.77 7.08
N PRO A 246 -10.83 -4.12 6.18
CA PRO A 246 -9.44 -3.71 6.27
C PRO A 246 -9.26 -2.20 6.37
N ALA A 247 -8.43 -1.73 7.32
CA ALA A 247 -8.06 -0.32 7.44
C ALA A 247 -6.54 -0.12 7.36
N PRO A 248 -6.08 1.05 6.86
CA PRO A 248 -4.65 1.34 6.73
C PRO A 248 -3.89 1.18 8.04
N GLY A 249 -2.75 0.46 8.02
CA GLY A 249 -1.88 0.26 9.17
C GLY A 249 -2.20 -0.98 10.01
N GLU A 250 -3.37 -1.58 9.85
CA GLU A 250 -3.79 -2.75 10.63
C GLU A 250 -3.01 -4.02 10.26
N LEU A 251 -2.89 -4.90 11.24
CA LEU A 251 -2.30 -6.23 11.14
C LEU A 251 -3.38 -7.32 11.21
N LEU A 252 -3.48 -8.12 10.16
CA LEU A 252 -4.29 -9.34 10.14
C LEU A 252 -3.47 -10.56 10.55
N TRP A 253 -4.03 -11.43 11.39
CA TRP A 253 -3.65 -12.84 11.46
C TRP A 253 -4.61 -13.67 10.60
N ASP A 254 -4.07 -14.37 9.60
CA ASP A 254 -4.79 -15.31 8.74
C ASP A 254 -4.41 -16.74 9.16
N VAL A 255 -5.27 -17.39 9.95
CA VAL A 255 -5.01 -18.69 10.56
C VAL A 255 -5.62 -19.82 9.72
N GLY A 256 -4.77 -20.73 9.28
CA GLY A 256 -5.14 -21.78 8.31
C GLY A 256 -5.19 -21.20 6.91
N GLY A 257 -4.07 -20.62 6.46
CA GLY A 257 -3.96 -19.79 5.26
C GLY A 257 -4.39 -20.44 3.94
N GLY A 258 -4.20 -21.77 3.81
CA GLY A 258 -4.55 -22.50 2.59
C GLY A 258 -3.80 -21.99 1.35
N SER A 259 -4.43 -21.13 0.54
CA SER A 259 -3.79 -20.45 -0.60
C SER A 259 -3.33 -19.03 -0.28
N GLY A 260 -3.56 -18.51 0.93
CA GLY A 260 -3.27 -17.14 1.36
C GLY A 260 -4.25 -16.10 0.84
N SER A 261 -5.38 -16.51 0.28
CA SER A 261 -6.26 -15.60 -0.46
C SER A 261 -6.86 -14.47 0.37
N ILE A 262 -7.16 -14.70 1.65
CA ILE A 262 -7.68 -13.67 2.56
C ILE A 262 -6.56 -12.65 2.88
N ALA A 263 -5.38 -13.11 3.29
CA ALA A 263 -4.25 -12.23 3.61
C ALA A 263 -3.78 -11.42 2.41
N VAL A 264 -3.72 -12.04 1.22
CA VAL A 264 -3.34 -11.36 -0.02
C VAL A 264 -4.33 -10.25 -0.35
N GLU A 265 -5.64 -10.52 -0.36
CA GLU A 265 -6.63 -9.50 -0.67
C GLU A 265 -6.74 -8.44 0.43
N TRP A 266 -6.56 -8.80 1.72
CA TRP A 266 -6.42 -7.84 2.81
C TRP A 266 -5.30 -6.83 2.54
N MET A 267 -4.10 -7.30 2.19
CA MET A 267 -2.96 -6.42 1.92
C MET A 267 -3.10 -5.62 0.62
N ARG A 268 -3.89 -6.11 -0.34
CA ARG A 268 -4.18 -5.39 -1.59
C ARG A 268 -5.15 -4.21 -1.42
N THR A 269 -5.92 -4.16 -0.33
CA THR A 269 -6.84 -3.04 -0.09
C THR A 269 -6.10 -1.72 0.14
N HIS A 270 -4.94 -1.77 0.82
CA HIS A 270 -4.12 -0.58 1.05
C HIS A 270 -2.64 -0.95 1.32
N PRO A 271 -1.67 -0.16 0.81
CA PRO A 271 -0.24 -0.45 0.98
C PRO A 271 0.27 -0.50 2.44
N ALA A 272 -0.45 0.11 3.38
CA ALA A 272 -0.13 0.07 4.80
C ALA A 272 -0.72 -1.14 5.53
N CYS A 273 -1.66 -1.89 4.92
CA CYS A 273 -2.19 -3.13 5.50
C CYS A 273 -1.09 -4.19 5.59
N ARG A 274 -1.06 -4.89 6.72
CA ARG A 274 -0.09 -5.94 7.01
C ARG A 274 -0.83 -7.23 7.32
N ALA A 275 -0.21 -8.38 7.02
CA ALA A 275 -0.76 -9.68 7.41
C ALA A 275 0.35 -10.66 7.78
N ILE A 276 0.01 -11.57 8.67
CA ILE A 276 0.78 -12.77 8.99
C ILE A 276 -0.15 -13.95 8.75
N THR A 277 0.23 -14.82 7.82
CA THR A 277 -0.51 -16.06 7.54
C THR A 277 0.18 -17.22 8.23
N VAL A 278 -0.58 -18.04 8.96
CA VAL A 278 -0.10 -19.26 9.61
C VAL A 278 -0.67 -20.47 8.87
N GLU A 279 0.22 -21.29 8.31
CA GLU A 279 -0.16 -22.51 7.57
C GLU A 279 0.72 -23.68 8.04
N ARG A 280 0.09 -24.80 8.37
CA ARG A 280 0.81 -25.98 8.88
C ARG A 280 1.52 -26.79 7.79
N ASP A 281 0.97 -26.78 6.58
CA ASP A 281 1.51 -27.51 5.44
C ASP A 281 2.59 -26.68 4.74
N PRO A 282 3.85 -27.14 4.70
CA PRO A 282 4.94 -26.39 4.10
C PRO A 282 4.76 -26.15 2.59
N VAL A 283 4.14 -27.07 1.85
CA VAL A 283 3.88 -26.91 0.42
C VAL A 283 2.87 -25.79 0.18
N ARG A 284 1.85 -25.71 1.03
CA ARG A 284 0.88 -24.59 0.99
C ARG A 284 1.52 -23.29 1.41
N ALA A 285 2.38 -23.28 2.44
CA ALA A 285 3.10 -22.10 2.88
C ALA A 285 3.98 -21.49 1.75
N GLU A 286 4.70 -22.33 1.00
CA GLU A 286 5.43 -21.88 -0.20
C GLU A 286 4.50 -21.35 -1.28
N ARG A 287 3.37 -21.99 -1.52
CA ARG A 287 2.34 -21.53 -2.47
C ARG A 287 1.77 -20.18 -2.08
N ILE A 288 1.52 -19.93 -0.79
CA ILE A 288 1.10 -18.62 -0.28
C ILE A 288 2.11 -17.56 -0.65
N THR A 289 3.41 -17.82 -0.46
CA THR A 289 4.49 -16.90 -0.83
C THR A 289 4.46 -16.59 -2.33
N ARG A 290 4.33 -17.60 -3.19
CA ARG A 290 4.21 -17.38 -4.65
C ARG A 290 2.97 -16.58 -5.03
N ASN A 291 1.82 -16.84 -4.41
CA ASN A 291 0.60 -16.07 -4.63
C ASN A 291 0.77 -14.62 -4.18
N ALA A 292 1.40 -14.37 -3.04
CA ALA A 292 1.69 -13.04 -2.53
C ALA A 292 2.59 -12.23 -3.49
N GLU A 293 3.64 -12.83 -4.01
CA GLU A 293 4.52 -12.22 -5.00
C GLU A 293 3.78 -11.93 -6.31
N ARG A 294 3.04 -12.94 -6.82
CA ARG A 294 2.30 -12.80 -8.07
C ARG A 294 1.23 -11.71 -8.01
N LEU A 295 0.57 -11.55 -6.86
CA LEU A 295 -0.54 -10.61 -6.66
C LEU A 295 -0.12 -9.27 -6.05
N GLY A 296 1.20 -9.01 -5.90
CA GLY A 296 1.73 -7.69 -5.59
C GLY A 296 1.83 -7.36 -4.11
N VAL A 297 1.81 -8.35 -3.23
CA VAL A 297 1.97 -8.18 -1.78
C VAL A 297 3.12 -9.03 -1.20
N PRO A 298 4.35 -8.90 -1.73
CA PRO A 298 5.49 -9.75 -1.33
C PRO A 298 5.92 -9.54 0.13
N ALA A 299 5.36 -8.56 0.82
CA ALA A 299 5.61 -8.31 2.25
C ALA A 299 4.73 -9.19 3.17
N LEU A 300 3.86 -10.05 2.62
CA LEU A 300 3.09 -11.01 3.41
C LEU A 300 4.05 -11.93 4.17
N ARG A 301 3.94 -11.94 5.50
CA ARG A 301 4.71 -12.85 6.34
C ARG A 301 4.00 -14.20 6.42
N VAL A 302 4.66 -15.27 6.00
CA VAL A 302 4.16 -16.63 6.11
C VAL A 302 4.91 -17.34 7.23
N VAL A 303 4.16 -17.93 8.16
CA VAL A 303 4.67 -18.75 9.27
C VAL A 303 4.22 -20.18 9.05
N THR A 304 5.17 -21.07 8.82
CA THR A 304 4.90 -22.50 8.67
C THR A 304 4.82 -23.14 10.05
N GLY A 305 3.66 -23.69 10.39
CA GLY A 305 3.44 -24.34 11.69
C GLY A 305 1.96 -24.50 12.03
N ALA A 306 1.70 -25.35 13.02
CA ALA A 306 0.35 -25.62 13.50
C ALA A 306 -0.10 -24.56 14.53
N ALA A 307 -1.24 -23.92 14.28
CA ALA A 307 -1.89 -23.09 15.29
C ALA A 307 -2.59 -24.00 16.35
N PRO A 308 -2.65 -23.59 17.64
CA PRO A 308 -2.27 -22.29 18.16
C PRO A 308 -0.76 -22.10 18.43
N ALA A 309 0.06 -23.15 18.48
CA ALA A 309 1.47 -23.05 18.89
C ALA A 309 2.29 -22.05 18.03
N ALA A 310 2.04 -22.05 16.71
CA ALA A 310 2.73 -21.14 15.78
C ALA A 310 2.31 -19.66 15.89
N LEU A 311 1.32 -19.34 16.72
CA LEU A 311 0.90 -17.95 17.00
C LEU A 311 1.73 -17.30 18.12
N ALA A 312 2.46 -18.11 18.89
CA ALA A 312 3.26 -17.60 20.00
C ALA A 312 4.34 -16.61 19.53
N GLY A 313 4.45 -15.48 20.24
CA GLY A 313 5.46 -14.44 19.93
C GLY A 313 5.18 -13.61 18.68
N LEU A 314 4.03 -13.79 18.01
CA LEU A 314 3.63 -12.91 16.91
C LEU A 314 3.16 -11.55 17.46
N PRO A 315 3.38 -10.46 16.71
CA PRO A 315 2.83 -9.16 17.06
C PRO A 315 1.32 -9.20 17.19
N ARG A 316 0.78 -8.45 18.15
CA ARG A 316 -0.66 -8.37 18.44
C ARG A 316 -1.44 -7.96 17.20
N PRO A 317 -2.50 -8.71 16.79
CA PRO A 317 -3.30 -8.40 15.61
C PRO A 317 -4.43 -7.41 15.91
N ASP A 318 -4.78 -6.61 14.90
CA ASP A 318 -5.99 -5.76 14.88
C ASP A 318 -7.20 -6.54 14.36
N ALA A 319 -6.95 -7.54 13.52
CA ALA A 319 -7.96 -8.45 12.99
C ALA A 319 -7.44 -9.89 12.97
N VAL A 320 -8.34 -10.85 13.17
CA VAL A 320 -8.05 -12.28 13.04
C VAL A 320 -9.07 -12.93 12.10
N PHE A 321 -8.57 -13.69 11.14
CA PHE A 321 -9.37 -14.62 10.36
C PHE A 321 -8.99 -16.06 10.66
N ILE A 322 -9.98 -16.91 10.92
CA ILE A 322 -9.78 -18.35 11.10
C ILE A 322 -10.47 -19.05 9.93
N GLY A 323 -9.67 -19.52 8.96
CA GLY A 323 -10.13 -20.24 7.77
C GLY A 323 -9.96 -21.76 7.87
N GLY A 324 -9.21 -22.24 8.85
CA GLY A 324 -8.95 -23.65 9.08
C GLY A 324 -8.37 -23.94 10.45
N GLY A 325 -8.45 -25.21 10.89
CA GLY A 325 -7.92 -25.64 12.19
C GLY A 325 -8.76 -25.26 13.40
N LEU A 326 -9.98 -24.77 13.23
CA LEU A 326 -10.85 -24.29 14.33
C LEU A 326 -11.08 -25.34 15.43
N THR A 327 -11.01 -26.64 15.10
CA THR A 327 -11.14 -27.76 16.05
C THR A 327 -9.88 -27.99 16.87
N ALA A 328 -8.76 -27.30 16.60
CA ALA A 328 -7.57 -27.41 17.44
C ALA A 328 -7.87 -26.85 18.85
N PRO A 329 -7.54 -27.61 19.91
CA PRO A 329 -7.85 -27.17 21.27
C PRO A 329 -7.29 -25.80 21.60
N GLY A 330 -8.13 -24.91 22.13
CA GLY A 330 -7.76 -23.57 22.58
C GLY A 330 -7.47 -22.56 21.46
N LEU A 331 -7.56 -22.92 20.18
CA LEU A 331 -7.23 -21.99 19.07
C LEU A 331 -8.05 -20.70 19.12
N LEU A 332 -9.37 -20.83 19.26
CA LEU A 332 -10.27 -19.68 19.27
C LEU A 332 -9.98 -18.76 20.47
N ASP A 333 -9.76 -19.34 21.66
CA ASP A 333 -9.44 -18.57 22.86
C ASP A 333 -8.10 -17.83 22.71
N VAL A 334 -7.06 -18.50 22.20
CA VAL A 334 -5.74 -17.87 21.94
C VAL A 334 -5.88 -16.71 20.94
N CYS A 335 -6.65 -16.87 19.86
CA CYS A 335 -6.89 -15.82 18.90
C CYS A 335 -7.67 -14.66 19.51
N TRP A 336 -8.70 -14.94 20.31
CA TRP A 336 -9.49 -13.92 20.99
C TRP A 336 -8.67 -13.12 22.00
N GLU A 337 -7.86 -13.78 22.82
CA GLU A 337 -7.01 -13.10 23.80
C GLU A 337 -5.92 -12.23 23.14
N ALA A 338 -5.31 -12.74 22.08
CA ALA A 338 -4.29 -11.99 21.34
C ALA A 338 -4.84 -10.75 20.63
N LEU A 339 -6.12 -10.74 20.27
CA LEU A 339 -6.76 -9.66 19.52
C LEU A 339 -6.67 -8.32 20.26
N ALA A 340 -6.34 -7.25 19.58
CA ALA A 340 -6.31 -5.89 20.14
C ALA A 340 -7.69 -5.48 20.68
N PRO A 341 -7.78 -4.62 21.70
CA PRO A 341 -9.05 -4.01 22.09
C PRO A 341 -9.67 -3.27 20.91
N GLY A 342 -10.97 -3.46 20.67
CA GLY A 342 -11.65 -2.93 19.49
C GLY A 342 -11.37 -3.71 18.20
N GLY A 343 -10.47 -4.68 18.22
CA GLY A 343 -10.18 -5.56 17.08
C GLY A 343 -11.31 -6.54 16.80
N ARG A 344 -11.26 -7.20 15.65
CA ARG A 344 -12.32 -8.09 15.17
C ARG A 344 -11.81 -9.47 14.78
N LEU A 345 -12.63 -10.48 15.07
CA LEU A 345 -12.38 -11.85 14.70
C LEU A 345 -13.49 -12.35 13.78
N VAL A 346 -13.09 -12.95 12.65
CA VAL A 346 -14.01 -13.63 11.72
C VAL A 346 -13.55 -15.06 11.56
N ALA A 347 -14.48 -16.01 11.67
CA ALA A 347 -14.19 -17.41 11.46
C ALA A 347 -15.21 -18.06 10.52
N ASN A 348 -14.71 -18.81 9.54
CA ASN A 348 -15.52 -19.54 8.57
C ASN A 348 -15.41 -21.04 8.78
N THR A 349 -16.52 -21.76 8.67
CA THR A 349 -16.53 -23.21 8.73
C THR A 349 -17.60 -23.83 7.82
N VAL A 350 -17.37 -25.11 7.46
CA VAL A 350 -18.30 -25.92 6.67
C VAL A 350 -18.64 -27.25 7.35
N THR A 351 -18.10 -27.52 8.55
CA THR A 351 -18.33 -28.78 9.27
C THR A 351 -19.16 -28.56 10.53
N LEU A 352 -19.98 -29.56 10.92
CA LEU A 352 -20.84 -29.48 12.09
C LEU A 352 -20.06 -29.34 13.40
N GLU A 353 -18.90 -30.01 13.51
CA GLU A 353 -18.05 -29.93 14.68
C GLU A 353 -17.53 -28.53 14.91
N SER A 354 -17.05 -27.87 13.83
CA SER A 354 -16.60 -26.48 13.89
C SER A 354 -17.75 -25.48 14.06
N GLU A 355 -18.92 -25.78 13.47
CA GLU A 355 -20.13 -24.96 13.64
C GLU A 355 -20.60 -24.94 15.09
N ALA A 356 -20.52 -26.06 15.80
CA ALA A 356 -20.83 -26.13 17.23
C ALA A 356 -19.91 -25.21 18.05
N LEU A 357 -18.60 -25.10 17.68
CA LEU A 357 -17.65 -24.21 18.32
C LEU A 357 -18.00 -22.74 18.04
N LEU A 358 -18.38 -22.38 16.81
CA LEU A 358 -18.81 -21.02 16.47
C LEU A 358 -20.10 -20.63 17.18
N ALA A 359 -21.07 -21.55 17.31
CA ALA A 359 -22.28 -21.31 18.08
C ALA A 359 -21.99 -21.08 19.58
N ALA A 360 -21.02 -21.80 20.15
CA ALA A 360 -20.55 -21.57 21.52
C ALA A 360 -19.84 -20.22 21.66
N ALA A 361 -18.99 -19.85 20.70
CA ALA A 361 -18.32 -18.56 20.67
C ALA A 361 -19.33 -17.39 20.57
N HIS A 362 -20.31 -17.52 19.71
CA HIS A 362 -21.40 -16.53 19.58
C HIS A 362 -22.16 -16.33 20.92
N ARG A 363 -22.47 -17.41 21.65
CA ARG A 363 -23.09 -17.28 22.97
C ARG A 363 -22.20 -16.58 23.99
N ARG A 364 -20.87 -16.81 23.94
CA ARG A 364 -19.91 -16.28 24.90
C ARG A 364 -19.51 -14.82 24.63
N HIS A 365 -19.32 -14.48 23.36
CA HIS A 365 -18.74 -13.20 22.93
C HIS A 365 -19.71 -12.32 22.16
N GLY A 366 -20.92 -12.81 21.86
CA GLY A 366 -21.86 -12.09 20.99
C GLY A 366 -21.44 -12.07 19.54
N GLY A 367 -21.70 -10.97 18.85
CA GLY A 367 -21.40 -10.78 17.44
C GLY A 367 -22.47 -11.37 16.53
N GLU A 368 -22.12 -11.63 15.28
CA GLU A 368 -23.05 -12.16 14.27
C GLU A 368 -22.67 -13.58 13.87
N LEU A 369 -23.68 -14.43 13.68
CA LEU A 369 -23.56 -15.77 13.13
C LEU A 369 -24.40 -15.86 11.87
N VAL A 370 -23.74 -15.94 10.73
CA VAL A 370 -24.36 -15.87 9.39
C VAL A 370 -24.08 -17.15 8.62
N ARG A 371 -25.06 -17.63 7.84
CA ARG A 371 -24.88 -18.74 6.91
C ARG A 371 -24.89 -18.23 5.48
N LEU A 372 -23.77 -18.42 4.77
CA LEU A 372 -23.59 -18.07 3.37
C LEU A 372 -23.84 -19.29 2.48
N ALA A 373 -24.82 -19.20 1.62
CA ALA A 373 -25.16 -20.23 0.65
C ALA A 373 -24.97 -19.70 -0.78
N VAL A 374 -24.16 -20.39 -1.56
CA VAL A 374 -23.86 -20.01 -2.97
C VAL A 374 -24.18 -21.18 -3.87
N ALA A 375 -24.92 -20.92 -4.94
CA ALA A 375 -25.20 -21.90 -5.98
C ALA A 375 -24.64 -21.41 -7.33
N HIS A 376 -24.13 -22.32 -8.13
CA HIS A 376 -23.61 -22.06 -9.46
C HIS A 376 -24.46 -22.72 -10.51
N ALA A 377 -24.76 -22.00 -11.58
CA ALA A 377 -25.40 -22.56 -12.76
C ALA A 377 -24.43 -23.53 -13.45
N VAL A 378 -24.88 -24.77 -13.66
CA VAL A 378 -24.09 -25.83 -14.31
C VAL A 378 -24.93 -26.60 -15.31
N PRO A 379 -24.32 -27.20 -16.34
CA PRO A 379 -25.03 -28.09 -17.26
C PRO A 379 -25.65 -29.29 -16.53
N VAL A 380 -26.89 -29.60 -16.89
CA VAL A 380 -27.65 -30.77 -16.44
C VAL A 380 -28.33 -31.36 -17.68
N GLY A 381 -27.71 -32.34 -18.32
CA GLY A 381 -28.15 -32.84 -19.62
C GLY A 381 -28.15 -31.73 -20.69
N GLY A 382 -29.26 -31.53 -21.37
CA GLY A 382 -29.44 -30.44 -22.35
C GLY A 382 -29.88 -29.08 -21.74
N PHE A 383 -29.95 -28.97 -20.43
CA PHE A 383 -30.44 -27.81 -19.70
C PHE A 383 -29.37 -27.23 -18.74
N THR A 384 -29.71 -26.14 -18.05
CA THR A 384 -28.91 -25.55 -17.01
C THR A 384 -29.64 -25.63 -15.66
N GLY A 385 -28.95 -26.08 -14.62
CA GLY A 385 -29.50 -26.19 -13.28
C GLY A 385 -28.59 -25.54 -12.25
N TRP A 386 -29.06 -25.45 -11.01
CA TRP A 386 -28.30 -24.91 -9.90
C TRP A 386 -27.59 -26.03 -9.12
N ARG A 387 -26.26 -25.90 -8.98
CA ARG A 387 -25.47 -26.74 -8.06
C ARG A 387 -25.11 -25.92 -6.85
N GLN A 388 -25.64 -26.35 -5.69
CA GLN A 388 -25.31 -25.76 -4.39
C GLN A 388 -23.88 -26.09 -4.00
N ALA A 389 -23.08 -25.05 -3.66
CA ALA A 389 -21.82 -25.23 -2.94
C ALA A 389 -22.12 -25.56 -1.48
N MET A 390 -21.13 -26.14 -0.77
CA MET A 390 -21.24 -26.37 0.66
C MET A 390 -21.47 -25.04 1.38
N PRO A 391 -22.56 -24.89 2.15
CA PRO A 391 -22.82 -23.66 2.90
C PRO A 391 -21.70 -23.37 3.90
N VAL A 392 -21.36 -22.11 4.06
CA VAL A 392 -20.34 -21.64 5.02
C VAL A 392 -21.05 -20.97 6.19
N THR A 393 -20.80 -21.42 7.40
CA THR A 393 -21.18 -20.71 8.62
C THR A 393 -20.05 -19.76 8.98
N GLN A 394 -20.35 -18.47 9.05
CA GLN A 394 -19.43 -17.38 9.41
C GLN A 394 -19.85 -16.80 10.75
N TRP A 395 -18.93 -16.74 11.69
CA TRP A 395 -19.07 -15.98 12.91
C TRP A 395 -18.12 -14.80 12.89
N SER A 396 -18.63 -13.63 13.31
CA SER A 396 -17.84 -12.42 13.47
C SER A 396 -18.16 -11.73 14.78
N ALA A 397 -17.13 -11.26 15.47
CA ALA A 397 -17.28 -10.49 16.70
C ALA A 397 -16.18 -9.46 16.85
N GLN A 398 -16.50 -8.36 17.50
CA GLN A 398 -15.56 -7.31 17.87
C GLN A 398 -15.22 -7.42 19.36
N LYS A 399 -13.92 -7.41 19.68
CA LYS A 399 -13.46 -7.37 21.06
C LYS A 399 -13.80 -5.99 21.67
N PRO A 400 -14.38 -5.92 22.86
CA PRO A 400 -14.68 -4.63 23.49
C PRO A 400 -13.43 -3.73 23.55
N PRO A 401 -13.58 -2.40 23.42
CA PRO A 401 -12.48 -1.47 23.63
C PRO A 401 -11.96 -1.59 25.06
N GLY A 402 -10.64 -1.49 25.24
CA GLY A 402 -10.02 -1.48 26.55
C GLY A 402 -10.43 -0.23 27.38
N PRO A 403 -10.16 -0.23 28.69
CA PRO A 403 -10.50 0.89 29.57
C PRO A 403 -9.89 2.23 29.13
N GLU A 404 -8.77 2.21 28.43
CA GLU A 404 -8.12 3.41 27.88
C GLU A 404 -8.77 3.93 26.58
N GLY A 405 -9.59 3.14 25.90
CA GLY A 405 -10.33 3.54 24.70
C GLY A 405 -11.67 4.21 24.97
N ARG A 406 -12.03 4.41 26.24
CA ARG A 406 -13.20 5.20 26.70
C ARG A 406 -12.88 6.69 26.96
N ALA A 407 -11.77 7.23 26.44
CA ALA A 407 -11.67 8.68 26.31
C ALA A 407 -12.86 9.13 25.46
N GLU A 408 -13.74 9.90 26.10
CA GLU A 408 -14.97 10.46 25.55
C GLU A 408 -14.73 10.94 24.13
N SER A 409 -15.35 10.29 23.13
CA SER A 409 -15.70 11.02 21.92
C SER A 409 -16.41 12.26 22.42
N PRO A 410 -15.94 13.47 22.10
CA PRO A 410 -16.74 14.64 22.41
C PRO A 410 -18.06 14.38 21.71
N ALA A 411 -19.13 14.22 22.51
CA ALA A 411 -20.48 14.14 22.00
C ALA A 411 -20.58 15.31 21.02
N LEU A 412 -20.87 15.03 19.75
CA LEU A 412 -21.35 16.06 18.85
C LEU A 412 -22.56 16.65 19.59
N ALA A 413 -22.31 17.79 20.24
CA ALA A 413 -23.36 18.59 20.79
C ALA A 413 -24.28 18.87 19.61
N ALA A 414 -25.46 18.24 19.61
CA ALA A 414 -26.47 18.54 18.64
C ALA A 414 -26.75 20.03 18.82
N SER A 415 -26.21 20.84 17.90
CA SER A 415 -26.61 22.23 17.75
C SER A 415 -28.09 22.20 17.39
N THR A 416 -28.93 22.52 18.40
CA THR A 416 -30.36 22.67 18.22
C THR A 416 -30.69 24.10 17.77
N ASP A 417 -29.78 24.80 17.12
CA ASP A 417 -30.11 26.07 16.49
C ASP A 417 -30.91 25.78 15.21
N PRO A 418 -32.15 26.26 15.11
CA PRO A 418 -32.95 26.10 13.91
C PRO A 418 -32.28 26.87 12.77
N VAL A 419 -31.84 26.12 11.75
CA VAL A 419 -31.37 26.70 10.49
C VAL A 419 -32.47 27.55 9.90
N ALA A 420 -32.27 28.85 9.86
CA ALA A 420 -33.19 29.77 9.18
C ALA A 420 -33.26 29.37 7.68
N PRO A 421 -34.46 29.34 7.07
CA PRO A 421 -34.60 29.01 5.67
C PRO A 421 -33.82 30.00 4.79
N PRO A 422 -33.23 29.58 3.70
CA PRO A 422 -32.50 30.46 2.79
C PRO A 422 -33.46 31.51 2.23
N ALA A 423 -33.03 32.77 2.23
CA ALA A 423 -33.77 33.88 1.62
C ALA A 423 -34.03 33.62 0.14
N SER A 424 -35.27 33.73 -0.31
CA SER A 424 -35.65 33.59 -1.71
C SER A 424 -34.87 34.59 -2.57
N PRO A 425 -34.43 34.19 -3.76
CA PRO A 425 -33.73 35.11 -4.69
C PRO A 425 -34.68 36.23 -5.10
N ARG A 426 -34.25 37.49 -4.96
CA ARG A 426 -34.97 38.66 -5.48
C ARG A 426 -34.99 38.54 -7.00
N THR A 427 -36.16 38.60 -7.58
CA THR A 427 -36.35 38.78 -9.02
C THR A 427 -35.79 40.16 -9.41
N PRO A 428 -35.00 40.28 -10.48
CA PRO A 428 -34.58 41.58 -10.97
C PRO A 428 -35.78 42.30 -11.58
N ASP A 429 -35.91 43.59 -11.23
CA ASP A 429 -36.92 44.53 -11.77
C ASP A 429 -36.85 44.53 -13.31
N GLY A 430 -38.03 44.49 -13.93
CA GLY A 430 -38.21 44.57 -15.38
C GLY A 430 -37.72 45.91 -15.95
N PRO A 431 -37.47 45.98 -17.26
CA PRO A 431 -36.99 47.17 -17.92
C PRO A 431 -38.04 48.28 -17.93
N PRO A 432 -37.62 49.55 -17.92
CA PRO A 432 -38.56 50.70 -17.91
C PRO A 432 -39.31 50.81 -19.21
N ASP A 433 -40.58 51.09 -19.07
CA ASP A 433 -41.58 51.42 -20.08
C ASP A 433 -41.09 52.60 -20.99
N ARG A 434 -40.92 52.35 -22.26
CA ARG A 434 -40.79 53.44 -23.25
C ARG A 434 -42.18 53.78 -23.79
N ALA A 435 -42.76 54.80 -23.20
CA ALA A 435 -43.90 55.48 -23.78
C ALA A 435 -43.48 56.46 -24.93
N GLY A 436 -44.08 56.31 -26.07
CA GLY A 436 -44.62 57.30 -26.94
C GLY A 436 -43.69 58.31 -27.63
N ALA A 437 -43.66 58.27 -28.95
CA ALA A 437 -43.97 59.43 -29.76
C ALA A 437 -44.21 59.02 -31.20
N ALA A 438 -45.37 59.44 -31.68
CA ALA A 438 -45.84 59.36 -33.04
C ALA A 438 -45.01 60.26 -33.98
N THR A 439 -44.83 59.81 -35.18
CA THR A 439 -45.24 60.36 -36.51
C THR A 439 -44.77 59.42 -37.60
#